data_14fd1bc9f664df0d13037146c5c82dd7
#
_entry.id   14fd1bc9f664df0d13037146c5c82dd7
#
_cell.length_a   1.000
_cell.length_b   1.000
_cell.length_c   1.000
_cell.angle_alpha   90.00
_cell.angle_beta   90.00
_cell.angle_gamma   90.00
#
_symmetry.space_group_name_H-M   'P 1'
#
loop_
_entity.id
_entity.type
_entity.pdbx_description
1 polymer ?
#
loop_
_entity_poly.entity_id
_entity_poly.type
_entity_poly.pdbx_seq_one_letter_code
_entity_poly.pdbx_strand_id
1 'polypeptide(L)'
;MVKKKRTIGERAAAIAVREVGVPYRWGGASPAGFDCSGLVYWVYGRLGIELPHSSYALYDQGRQVARSTMKRGDLLFFSGLGHVGIYIGRGQMVHAPHSGSRVQVVNLRRSSYRARLVGVRRIVLR
;
A
#
# COMPACT_ATOMS: atom_id res chain seq x y z
N MET A 1 -24.88 -22.10 2.43
CA MET A 1 -24.02 -21.08 3.05
C MET A 1 -23.49 -20.12 2.00
N VAL A 2 -23.70 -18.83 2.18
CA VAL A 2 -23.22 -17.82 1.23
C VAL A 2 -21.81 -17.39 1.60
N LYS A 3 -20.89 -17.54 0.65
CA LYS A 3 -19.50 -17.15 0.85
C LYS A 3 -19.37 -15.63 0.78
N LYS A 4 -18.80 -15.02 1.81
CA LYS A 4 -18.60 -13.58 1.84
C LYS A 4 -17.63 -13.14 0.74
N LYS A 5 -18.02 -12.13 -0.02
CA LYS A 5 -17.21 -11.57 -1.09
C LYS A 5 -16.10 -10.70 -0.51
N ARG A 6 -14.87 -10.84 -1.02
CA ARG A 6 -13.75 -10.00 -0.59
C ARG A 6 -13.98 -8.57 -1.02
N THR A 7 -13.58 -7.64 -0.16
CA THR A 7 -13.56 -6.21 -0.49
C THR A 7 -12.44 -5.91 -1.48
N ILE A 8 -12.50 -4.76 -2.11
CA ILE A 8 -11.41 -4.26 -2.98
C ILE A 8 -10.10 -4.21 -2.20
N GLY A 9 -10.15 -3.68 -0.97
CA GLY A 9 -8.95 -3.59 -0.13
C GLY A 9 -8.35 -4.96 0.20
N GLU A 10 -9.19 -5.94 0.54
CA GLU A 10 -8.71 -7.30 0.80
C GLU A 10 -8.06 -7.91 -0.44
N ARG A 11 -8.61 -7.67 -1.62
CA ARG A 11 -8.04 -8.14 -2.87
C ARG A 11 -6.72 -7.44 -3.17
N ALA A 12 -6.64 -6.13 -2.92
CA ALA A 12 -5.40 -5.37 -3.11
C ALA A 12 -4.30 -5.89 -2.19
N ALA A 13 -4.62 -6.15 -0.92
CA ALA A 13 -3.66 -6.70 0.03
C ALA A 13 -3.11 -8.06 -0.44
N ALA A 14 -3.98 -8.93 -0.94
CA ALA A 14 -3.57 -10.24 -1.46
C ALA A 14 -2.64 -10.11 -2.67
N ILE A 15 -2.92 -9.16 -3.57
CA ILE A 15 -2.07 -8.91 -4.74
C ILE A 15 -0.70 -8.37 -4.29
N ALA A 16 -0.69 -7.43 -3.34
CA ALA A 16 0.54 -6.83 -2.83
C ALA A 16 1.47 -7.89 -2.22
N VAL A 17 0.92 -8.81 -1.43
CA VAL A 17 1.71 -9.89 -0.79
C VAL A 17 2.41 -10.77 -1.83
N ARG A 18 1.81 -10.98 -2.99
CA ARG A 18 2.42 -11.78 -4.06
C ARG A 18 3.64 -11.11 -4.66
N GLU A 19 3.79 -9.80 -4.49
CA GLU A 19 4.91 -9.05 -5.06
C GLU A 19 6.09 -8.91 -4.09
N VAL A 20 6.00 -9.48 -2.89
CA VAL A 20 7.12 -9.53 -1.94
C VAL A 20 8.31 -10.21 -2.62
N GLY A 21 9.49 -9.58 -2.51
CA GLY A 21 10.72 -10.06 -3.14
C GLY A 21 11.06 -9.37 -4.46
N VAL A 22 10.13 -8.65 -5.08
CA VAL A 22 10.42 -7.88 -6.29
C VAL A 22 11.38 -6.73 -5.95
N PRO A 23 12.44 -6.51 -6.74
CA PRO A 23 13.42 -5.45 -6.45
C PRO A 23 12.79 -4.06 -6.46
N TYR A 24 13.30 -3.18 -5.59
CA TYR A 24 12.99 -1.76 -5.67
C TYR A 24 13.61 -1.19 -6.95
N ARG A 25 12.85 -0.37 -7.64
CA ARG A 25 13.33 0.33 -8.84
C ARG A 25 12.72 1.73 -8.87
N TRP A 26 13.56 2.75 -8.87
CA TRP A 26 13.10 4.13 -8.98
C TRP A 26 12.24 4.31 -10.24
N GLY A 27 11.06 4.88 -10.06
CA GLY A 27 10.10 5.04 -11.16
C GLY A 27 9.40 3.76 -11.59
N GLY A 28 9.68 2.62 -10.93
CA GLY A 28 9.11 1.33 -11.30
C GLY A 28 7.66 1.17 -10.86
N ALA A 29 6.85 0.56 -11.75
CA ALA A 29 5.43 0.33 -11.51
C ALA A 29 4.97 -0.98 -12.15
N SER A 30 5.85 -2.00 -12.15
CA SER A 30 5.55 -3.33 -12.69
C SER A 30 6.31 -4.39 -11.91
N PRO A 31 5.99 -5.69 -12.10
CA PRO A 31 6.73 -6.77 -11.42
C PRO A 31 8.22 -6.87 -11.78
N ALA A 32 8.72 -6.08 -12.73
CA ALA A 32 10.15 -5.96 -12.99
C ALA A 32 10.86 -5.10 -11.95
N GLY A 33 10.12 -4.29 -11.21
CA GLY A 33 10.62 -3.45 -10.13
C GLY A 33 9.59 -2.39 -9.77
N PHE A 34 9.51 -2.06 -8.49
CA PHE A 34 8.56 -1.07 -7.96
C PHE A 34 9.27 -0.01 -7.13
N ASP A 35 8.84 1.24 -7.24
CA ASP A 35 9.03 2.18 -6.15
C ASP A 35 7.77 2.13 -5.25
N CYS A 36 7.73 2.95 -4.18
CA CYS A 36 6.66 2.84 -3.19
C CYS A 36 5.27 3.11 -3.77
N SER A 37 5.11 4.19 -4.51
CA SER A 37 3.84 4.55 -5.15
C SER A 37 3.55 3.71 -6.38
N GLY A 38 4.59 3.21 -7.05
CA GLY A 38 4.45 2.32 -8.20
C GLY A 38 3.84 0.98 -7.82
N LEU A 39 4.16 0.47 -6.65
CA LEU A 39 3.54 -0.74 -6.11
C LEU A 39 2.03 -0.51 -5.93
N VAL A 40 1.63 0.59 -5.32
CA VAL A 40 0.22 0.95 -5.13
C VAL A 40 -0.49 1.10 -6.47
N TYR A 41 0.13 1.85 -7.39
CA TYR A 41 -0.39 2.06 -8.74
C TYR A 41 -0.67 0.73 -9.43
N TRP A 42 0.30 -0.17 -9.44
CA TRP A 42 0.18 -1.46 -10.11
C TRP A 42 -0.85 -2.36 -9.44
N VAL A 43 -0.83 -2.47 -8.11
CA VAL A 43 -1.74 -3.33 -7.35
C VAL A 43 -3.20 -2.94 -7.61
N TYR A 44 -3.54 -1.67 -7.46
CA TYR A 44 -4.91 -1.20 -7.71
C TYR A 44 -5.26 -1.23 -9.19
N GLY A 45 -4.26 -1.04 -10.06
CA GLY A 45 -4.44 -1.19 -11.51
C GLY A 45 -4.90 -2.58 -11.90
N ARG A 46 -4.43 -3.61 -11.19
CA ARG A 46 -4.87 -5.00 -11.40
C ARG A 46 -6.36 -5.19 -11.07
N LEU A 47 -6.91 -4.31 -10.27
CA LEU A 47 -8.32 -4.33 -9.88
C LEU A 47 -9.17 -3.39 -10.74
N GLY A 48 -8.58 -2.80 -11.79
CA GLY A 48 -9.26 -1.88 -12.68
C GLY A 48 -9.38 -0.46 -12.13
N ILE A 49 -8.61 -0.13 -11.09
CA ILE A 49 -8.64 1.19 -10.47
C ILE A 49 -7.37 1.94 -10.85
N GLU A 50 -7.52 3.04 -11.58
CA GLU A 50 -6.40 3.88 -11.97
C GLU A 50 -6.10 4.89 -10.87
N LEU A 51 -4.89 4.82 -10.31
CA LEU A 51 -4.40 5.75 -9.28
C LEU A 51 -3.16 6.49 -9.80
N PRO A 52 -2.86 7.67 -9.25
CA PRO A 52 -1.62 8.36 -9.65
C PRO A 52 -0.38 7.62 -9.15
N HIS A 53 0.72 7.72 -9.91
CA HIS A 53 2.02 7.18 -9.52
C HIS A 53 2.81 8.26 -8.78
N SER A 54 2.33 8.62 -7.61
CA SER A 54 2.95 9.62 -6.74
C SER A 54 2.39 9.48 -5.34
N SER A 55 3.27 9.33 -4.34
CA SER A 55 2.84 9.23 -2.95
C SER A 55 2.12 10.50 -2.49
N TYR A 56 2.54 11.66 -2.97
CA TYR A 56 1.90 12.94 -2.65
C TYR A 56 0.48 13.00 -3.22
N ALA A 57 0.32 12.62 -4.49
CA ALA A 57 -0.99 12.64 -5.14
C ALA A 57 -1.91 11.55 -4.57
N LEU A 58 -1.37 10.39 -4.18
CA LEU A 58 -2.14 9.33 -3.55
C LEU A 58 -2.78 9.77 -2.23
N TYR A 59 -2.13 10.67 -1.51
CA TYR A 59 -2.65 11.18 -0.25
C TYR A 59 -3.98 11.91 -0.41
N ASP A 60 -4.27 12.40 -1.61
CA ASP A 60 -5.52 13.09 -1.94
C ASP A 60 -6.59 12.14 -2.49
N GLN A 61 -6.30 10.85 -2.56
CA GLN A 61 -7.22 9.85 -3.08
C GLN A 61 -8.01 9.17 -1.98
N GLY A 62 -9.20 8.71 -2.33
CA GLY A 62 -10.00 7.90 -1.45
C GLY A 62 -10.54 8.64 -0.24
N ARG A 63 -10.85 7.86 0.78
CA ARG A 63 -11.44 8.36 2.03
C ARG A 63 -10.42 8.33 3.15
N GLN A 64 -10.42 9.38 3.98
CA GLN A 64 -9.59 9.43 5.19
C GLN A 64 -10.09 8.40 6.20
N VAL A 65 -9.15 7.68 6.81
CA VAL A 65 -9.44 6.61 7.76
C VAL A 65 -8.65 6.85 9.04
N ALA A 66 -9.28 6.63 10.18
CA ALA A 66 -8.59 6.70 11.47
C ALA A 66 -7.64 5.50 11.62
N ARG A 67 -6.51 5.71 12.32
CA ARG A 67 -5.55 4.63 12.57
C ARG A 67 -6.18 3.42 13.24
N SER A 68 -7.12 3.65 14.16
CA SER A 68 -7.78 2.58 14.92
C SER A 68 -8.69 1.70 14.07
N THR A 69 -9.01 2.13 12.86
CA THR A 69 -9.93 1.41 11.98
C THR A 69 -9.32 1.00 10.66
N MET A 70 -8.00 0.93 10.59
CA MET A 70 -7.30 0.45 9.39
C MET A 70 -7.77 -0.94 8.99
N LYS A 71 -7.93 -1.14 7.68
CA LYS A 71 -8.31 -2.42 7.08
C LYS A 71 -7.36 -2.78 5.95
N ARG A 72 -7.29 -4.06 5.60
CA ARG A 72 -6.47 -4.53 4.50
C ARG A 72 -6.72 -3.74 3.23
N GLY A 73 -5.64 -3.34 2.57
CA GLY A 73 -5.69 -2.55 1.35
C GLY A 73 -5.60 -1.06 1.58
N ASP A 74 -5.73 -0.59 2.83
CA ASP A 74 -5.58 0.83 3.13
C ASP A 74 -4.16 1.28 2.81
N LEU A 75 -4.05 2.52 2.33
CA LEU A 75 -2.78 3.14 2.03
C LEU A 75 -2.27 3.87 3.26
N LEU A 76 -1.03 3.59 3.64
CA LEU A 76 -0.39 4.17 4.82
C LEU A 76 0.65 5.17 4.38
N PHE A 77 0.57 6.40 4.91
CA PHE A 77 1.46 7.50 4.54
C PHE A 77 2.32 7.92 5.72
N PHE A 78 3.56 8.27 5.42
CA PHE A 78 4.56 8.55 6.45
C PHE A 78 5.06 9.98 6.34
N SER A 79 5.76 10.46 7.39
CA SER A 79 6.21 11.86 7.51
C SER A 79 6.81 12.40 6.22
N GLY A 80 6.35 13.58 5.79
CA GLY A 80 6.78 14.21 4.55
C GLY A 80 6.06 13.71 3.32
N LEU A 81 5.20 12.69 3.44
CA LEU A 81 4.42 12.09 2.36
C LEU A 81 5.27 11.48 1.23
N GLY A 82 6.58 11.34 1.42
CA GLY A 82 7.47 10.75 0.43
C GLY A 82 7.46 9.23 0.41
N HIS A 83 6.65 8.59 1.26
CA HIS A 83 6.58 7.14 1.33
C HIS A 83 5.15 6.66 1.60
N VAL A 84 4.79 5.55 0.97
CA VAL A 84 3.47 4.93 1.10
C VAL A 84 3.62 3.41 1.13
N GLY A 85 2.77 2.73 1.90
CA GLY A 85 2.68 1.28 1.93
C GLY A 85 1.23 0.83 1.89
N ILE A 86 1.02 -0.47 1.76
CA ILE A 86 -0.31 -1.10 1.73
C ILE A 86 -0.49 -1.94 2.98
N TYR A 87 -1.49 -1.60 3.78
CA TYR A 87 -1.80 -2.35 5.00
C TYR A 87 -2.34 -3.75 4.63
N ILE A 88 -1.82 -4.77 5.29
CA ILE A 88 -2.25 -6.15 5.03
C ILE A 88 -2.87 -6.82 6.27
N GLY A 89 -3.18 -6.04 7.30
CA GLY A 89 -3.76 -6.56 8.53
C GLY A 89 -2.72 -6.90 9.58
N ARG A 90 -3.16 -7.10 10.80
CA ARG A 90 -2.33 -7.54 11.94
C ARG A 90 -1.12 -6.64 12.22
N GLY A 91 -1.26 -5.34 11.95
CA GLY A 91 -0.17 -4.39 12.18
C GLY A 91 0.96 -4.47 11.17
N GLN A 92 0.73 -5.08 10.00
CA GLN A 92 1.76 -5.24 8.96
C GLN A 92 1.41 -4.50 7.68
N MET A 93 2.43 -4.07 6.96
CA MET A 93 2.25 -3.51 5.62
C MET A 93 3.23 -4.14 4.64
N VAL A 94 2.87 -4.08 3.37
CA VAL A 94 3.77 -4.39 2.25
C VAL A 94 4.20 -3.06 1.64
N HIS A 95 5.49 -2.90 1.38
CA HIS A 95 6.00 -1.68 0.77
C HIS A 95 7.31 -1.93 0.01
N ALA A 96 7.64 -0.99 -0.87
CA ALA A 96 8.92 -0.95 -1.58
C ALA A 96 9.73 0.21 -0.98
N PRO A 97 10.67 -0.05 -0.05
CA PRO A 97 11.22 1.01 0.80
C PRO A 97 12.24 1.93 0.14
N HIS A 98 13.26 1.39 -0.52
CA HIS A 98 14.33 2.22 -1.09
C HIS A 98 15.22 1.42 -2.04
N SER A 99 16.08 2.11 -2.78
CA SER A 99 17.06 1.50 -3.68
C SER A 99 17.94 0.48 -2.94
N GLY A 100 18.21 -0.64 -3.58
CA GLY A 100 18.99 -1.73 -2.99
C GLY A 100 18.16 -2.72 -2.17
N SER A 101 16.88 -2.41 -1.94
CA SER A 101 15.98 -3.30 -1.21
C SER A 101 14.98 -3.99 -2.15
N ARG A 102 14.06 -4.73 -1.55
CA ARG A 102 13.00 -5.43 -2.27
C ARG A 102 11.67 -5.09 -1.62
N VAL A 103 10.58 -5.34 -2.34
CA VAL A 103 9.23 -5.30 -1.75
C VAL A 103 9.23 -6.26 -0.57
N GLN A 104 8.77 -5.79 0.58
CA GLN A 104 8.83 -6.56 1.82
C GLN A 104 7.67 -6.25 2.75
N VAL A 105 7.43 -7.18 3.66
CA VAL A 105 6.49 -7.00 4.76
C VAL A 105 7.25 -6.38 5.92
N VAL A 106 6.66 -5.38 6.57
CA VAL A 106 7.19 -4.80 7.80
C VAL A 106 6.12 -4.76 8.87
N ASN A 107 6.52 -5.06 10.11
CA ASN A 107 5.65 -4.92 11.26
C ASN A 107 5.72 -3.48 11.74
N LEU A 108 4.59 -2.78 11.71
CA LEU A 108 4.53 -1.36 12.07
C LEU A 108 4.88 -1.11 13.54
N ARG A 109 4.50 -2.03 14.42
CA ARG A 109 4.72 -1.88 15.87
C ARG A 109 6.19 -2.04 16.27
N ARG A 110 6.95 -2.80 15.47
CA ARG A 110 8.35 -3.13 15.76
C ARG A 110 9.33 -2.36 14.91
N SER A 111 8.86 -1.28 14.26
CA SER A 111 9.69 -0.47 13.37
C SER A 111 9.46 1.00 13.63
N SER A 112 10.33 1.84 13.08
CA SER A 112 10.18 3.29 13.19
C SER A 112 8.98 3.83 12.42
N TYR A 113 8.35 3.02 11.56
CA TYR A 113 7.21 3.47 10.75
C TYR A 113 6.01 3.89 11.57
N ARG A 114 5.75 3.21 12.71
CA ARG A 114 4.65 3.57 13.58
C ARG A 114 4.71 5.04 14.00
N ALA A 115 5.89 5.50 14.40
CA ALA A 115 6.09 6.87 14.88
C ALA A 115 5.96 7.91 13.75
N ARG A 116 6.16 7.47 12.49
CA ARG A 116 6.13 8.36 11.32
C ARG A 116 4.83 8.31 10.54
N LEU A 117 3.89 7.45 10.92
CA LEU A 117 2.61 7.33 10.24
C LEU A 117 1.78 8.60 10.44
N VAL A 118 1.45 9.30 9.36
CA VAL A 118 0.74 10.58 9.40
C VAL A 118 -0.68 10.51 8.84
N GLY A 119 -1.02 9.48 8.11
CA GLY A 119 -2.37 9.36 7.57
C GLY A 119 -2.63 8.03 6.90
N VAL A 120 -3.92 7.73 6.76
CA VAL A 120 -4.42 6.50 6.14
C VAL A 120 -5.50 6.88 5.14
N ARG A 121 -5.47 6.28 3.96
CA ARG A 121 -6.50 6.49 2.93
C ARG A 121 -7.05 5.15 2.49
N ARG A 122 -8.36 5.09 2.31
CA ARG A 122 -9.02 3.89 1.79
C ARG A 122 -9.57 4.18 0.40
N ILE A 123 -9.14 3.37 -0.56
CA ILE A 123 -9.65 3.47 -1.93
C ILE A 123 -11.02 2.79 -1.96
N VAL A 124 -12.01 3.52 -2.40
CA VAL A 124 -13.39 3.03 -2.49
C VAL A 124 -13.92 3.23 -3.90
N LEU A 125 -14.74 2.31 -4.35
CA LEU A 125 -15.48 2.45 -5.61
C LEU A 125 -16.72 3.31 -5.37
N ARG A 126 -17.02 4.12 -6.34
CA ARG A 126 -18.25 4.89 -6.34
C ARG A 126 -19.32 4.21 -7.18
#